data_b3564bd78027909e531254f2b91602f8
#
_entry.id   b3564bd78027909e531254f2b91602f8
#
_cell.length_a   1.000
_cell.length_b   1.000
_cell.length_c   1.000
_cell.angle_alpha   90.00
_cell.angle_beta   90.00
_cell.angle_gamma   90.00
#
_symmetry.space_group_name_H-M   'P 1'
#
loop_
_entity.id
_entity.type
_entity.pdbx_description
1 polymer ?
#
loop_
_entity_poly.entity_id
_entity_poly.type
_entity_poly.pdbx_seq_one_letter_code
_entity_poly.pdbx_strand_id
1 'polypeptide(L)'
;GSEMCIRDRDKVKQILTEYLQVNGHRKTPERYAILDTIYSIKGHFDIDTLYNYMANEGKFRVSRATLYNTIILFIDAKLVIKHQFGNSSQYERAYNNETHHHMICTECGKVTEFQDENLKQAIANTKLKKFHASHYSLYIYGVCSKCTWAKRRKKKDK
;
A
#
# COMPACT_ATOMS: atom_id res chain seq x y z
N GLY A 1 -15.61 2.79 8.02
CA GLY A 1 -14.76 2.67 9.14
C GLY A 1 -13.39 2.18 8.78
N SER A 2 -12.45 3.05 8.83
CA SER A 2 -11.08 2.75 8.42
C SER A 2 -10.09 2.87 9.58
N GLU A 3 -10.59 3.12 10.79
CA GLU A 3 -9.74 3.11 11.96
C GLU A 3 -9.47 1.68 12.40
N MET A 4 -8.21 1.35 12.55
CA MET A 4 -7.83 0.06 13.11
C MET A 4 -8.17 0.02 14.59
N CYS A 5 -8.82 -1.05 15.02
CA CYS A 5 -9.07 -1.24 16.44
C CYS A 5 -7.76 -1.53 17.19
N ILE A 6 -7.79 -1.36 18.50
CA ILE A 6 -6.60 -1.57 19.36
C ILE A 6 -6.06 -3.00 19.21
N ARG A 7 -6.94 -3.99 19.05
CA ARG A 7 -6.55 -5.40 18.86
C ARG A 7 -5.71 -5.59 17.58
N ASP A 8 -6.09 -4.91 16.49
CA ASP A 8 -5.37 -5.01 15.24
C ASP A 8 -4.01 -4.34 15.32
N ARG A 9 -3.90 -3.21 16.02
CA ARG A 9 -2.62 -2.55 16.27
C ARG A 9 -1.69 -3.43 17.09
N ASP A 10 -2.20 -4.06 18.13
CA ASP A 10 -1.42 -5.00 18.95
C ASP A 10 -1.00 -6.21 18.12
N LYS A 11 -1.88 -6.69 17.24
CA LYS A 11 -1.58 -7.83 16.36
C LYS A 11 -0.46 -7.53 15.38
N VAL A 12 -0.45 -6.37 14.72
CA VAL A 12 0.63 -6.02 13.79
C VAL A 12 1.95 -5.81 14.52
N LYS A 13 1.94 -5.25 15.72
CA LYS A 13 3.14 -5.14 16.56
C LYS A 13 3.69 -6.52 16.94
N GLN A 14 2.81 -7.45 17.27
CA GLN A 14 3.19 -8.82 17.57
C GLN A 14 3.82 -9.50 16.35
N ILE A 15 3.23 -9.34 15.18
CA ILE A 15 3.76 -9.88 13.92
C ILE A 15 5.17 -9.33 13.67
N LEU A 16 5.37 -8.03 13.84
CA LEU A 16 6.68 -7.41 13.69
C LEU A 16 7.68 -7.98 14.69
N THR A 17 7.28 -8.05 15.97
CA THR A 17 8.14 -8.57 17.03
C THR A 17 8.61 -9.99 16.73
N GLU A 18 7.70 -10.86 16.32
CA GLU A 18 8.03 -12.25 15.96
C GLU A 18 8.95 -12.31 14.75
N TYR A 19 8.67 -11.50 13.72
CA TYR A 19 9.52 -11.44 12.54
C TYR A 19 10.94 -10.99 12.87
N LEU A 20 11.08 -9.92 13.66
CA LEU A 20 12.39 -9.41 14.05
C LEU A 20 13.18 -10.46 14.86
N GLN A 21 12.49 -11.13 15.76
CA GLN A 21 13.11 -12.15 16.61
C GLN A 21 13.59 -13.36 15.78
N VAL A 22 12.74 -13.88 14.91
CA VAL A 22 13.05 -15.04 14.07
C VAL A 22 14.21 -14.76 13.12
N ASN A 23 14.30 -13.54 12.59
CA ASN A 23 15.30 -13.15 11.60
C ASN A 23 16.52 -12.44 12.20
N GLY A 24 16.63 -12.38 13.52
CA GLY A 24 17.79 -11.81 14.20
C GLY A 24 17.93 -10.30 14.04
N HIS A 25 16.84 -9.58 13.81
CA HIS A 25 16.83 -8.14 13.70
C HIS A 25 16.57 -7.49 15.05
N ARG A 26 17.09 -6.26 15.22
CA ARG A 26 16.88 -5.48 16.44
C ARG A 26 15.44 -4.97 16.53
N LYS A 27 14.90 -5.04 17.76
CA LYS A 27 13.60 -4.44 18.10
C LYS A 27 13.82 -2.99 18.50
N THR A 28 13.85 -2.09 17.53
CA THR A 28 14.12 -0.66 17.79
C THR A 28 12.82 0.14 17.90
N PRO A 29 12.77 1.17 18.77
CA PRO A 29 11.59 2.04 18.85
C PRO A 29 11.21 2.69 17.52
N GLU A 30 12.20 3.04 16.67
CA GLU A 30 11.94 3.63 15.36
C GLU A 30 11.11 2.70 14.47
N ARG A 31 11.43 1.43 14.46
CA ARG A 31 10.67 0.44 13.64
C ARG A 31 9.21 0.38 14.04
N TYR A 32 8.93 0.38 15.34
CA TYR A 32 7.54 0.36 15.82
C TYR A 32 6.83 1.69 15.55
N ALA A 33 7.53 2.82 15.66
CA ALA A 33 6.98 4.13 15.34
C ALA A 33 6.64 4.25 13.85
N ILE A 34 7.50 3.73 12.97
CA ILE A 34 7.24 3.71 11.54
C ILE A 34 6.02 2.83 11.23
N LEU A 35 5.92 1.67 11.87
CA LEU A 35 4.76 0.78 11.70
C LEU A 35 3.47 1.47 12.12
N ASP A 36 3.45 2.12 13.30
CA ASP A 36 2.28 2.86 13.79
C ASP A 36 1.86 3.95 12.80
N THR A 37 2.83 4.68 12.26
CA THR A 37 2.55 5.74 11.29
C THR A 37 1.96 5.17 10.01
N ILE A 38 2.55 4.12 9.46
CA ILE A 38 2.04 3.45 8.26
C ILE A 38 0.59 2.99 8.45
N TYR A 39 0.29 2.40 9.60
CA TYR A 39 -1.04 1.89 9.87
C TYR A 39 -2.07 2.96 10.23
N SER A 40 -1.63 4.22 10.41
CA SER A 40 -2.52 5.36 10.54
C SER A 40 -2.87 6.02 9.20
N ILE A 41 -2.13 5.71 8.13
CA ILE A 41 -2.37 6.27 6.80
C ILE A 41 -3.46 5.47 6.10
N LYS A 42 -4.47 6.15 5.59
CA LYS A 42 -5.53 5.55 4.78
C LYS A 42 -5.07 5.43 3.33
N GLY A 43 -5.31 4.26 2.72
CA GLY A 43 -4.93 4.02 1.34
C GLY A 43 -3.43 3.85 1.17
N HIS A 44 -2.95 4.16 -0.03
CA HIS A 44 -1.53 3.99 -0.35
C HIS A 44 -0.77 5.30 -0.16
N PHE A 45 0.54 5.17 0.00
CA PHE A 45 1.44 6.30 0.24
C PHE A 45 2.79 6.03 -0.42
N ASP A 46 3.54 7.09 -0.68
CA ASP A 46 4.94 6.99 -1.12
C ASP A 46 5.90 7.32 0.04
N ILE A 47 7.19 7.20 -0.22
CA ILE A 47 8.23 7.46 0.79
C ILE A 47 8.18 8.93 1.25
N ASP A 48 7.97 9.87 0.35
CA ASP A 48 7.95 11.29 0.69
C ASP A 48 6.78 11.63 1.61
N THR A 49 5.60 11.05 1.34
CA THR A 49 4.43 11.23 2.20
C THR A 49 4.71 10.66 3.60
N LEU A 50 5.26 9.47 3.67
CA LEU A 50 5.62 8.86 4.95
C LEU A 50 6.67 9.68 5.70
N TYR A 51 7.68 10.17 5.00
CA TYR A 51 8.70 11.05 5.57
C TYR A 51 8.08 12.30 6.21
N ASN A 52 7.16 12.93 5.50
CA ASN A 52 6.49 14.13 6.01
C ASN A 52 5.61 13.82 7.23
N TYR A 53 4.92 12.70 7.24
CA TYR A 53 4.15 12.27 8.41
C TYR A 53 5.05 12.08 9.63
N MET A 54 6.19 11.41 9.46
CA MET A 54 7.13 11.17 10.55
C MET A 54 7.72 12.49 11.08
N ALA A 55 8.06 13.41 10.19
CA ALA A 55 8.62 14.72 10.56
C ALA A 55 7.60 15.57 11.34
N ASN A 56 6.33 15.53 10.92
CA ASN A 56 5.28 16.34 11.55
C ASN A 56 4.85 15.81 12.91
N GLU A 57 4.87 14.49 13.10
CA GLU A 57 4.51 13.86 14.38
C GLU A 57 5.62 13.97 15.44
N GLY A 58 6.83 14.35 15.02
CA GLY A 58 7.90 14.78 15.92
C GLY A 58 8.53 13.74 16.85
N LYS A 59 8.13 12.48 16.77
CA LYS A 59 8.62 11.45 17.69
C LYS A 59 9.99 10.92 17.32
N PHE A 60 10.28 10.80 16.02
CA PHE A 60 11.57 10.30 15.55
C PHE A 60 11.95 10.99 14.25
N ARG A 61 13.18 11.48 14.18
CA ARG A 61 13.75 11.95 12.92
C ARG A 61 14.36 10.76 12.20
N VAL A 62 13.78 10.42 11.07
CA VAL A 62 14.19 9.26 10.30
C VAL A 62 14.54 9.71 8.89
N SER A 63 15.67 9.27 8.37
CA SER A 63 16.04 9.57 6.99
C SER A 63 15.17 8.78 6.00
N ARG A 64 15.09 9.27 4.76
CA ARG A 64 14.39 8.55 3.69
C ARG A 64 14.99 7.16 3.47
N ALA A 65 16.33 7.04 3.55
CA ALA A 65 16.99 5.75 3.42
C ALA A 65 16.55 4.76 4.50
N THR A 66 16.43 5.21 5.75
CA THR A 66 15.96 4.38 6.86
C THR A 66 14.50 3.95 6.63
N LEU A 67 13.65 4.87 6.18
CA LEU A 67 12.25 4.54 5.87
C LEU A 67 12.17 3.48 4.77
N TYR A 68 12.93 3.66 3.70
CA TYR A 68 12.95 2.71 2.59
C TYR A 68 13.40 1.32 3.05
N ASN A 69 14.49 1.23 3.81
CA ASN A 69 15.00 -0.04 4.32
C ASN A 69 14.02 -0.70 5.29
N THR A 70 13.34 0.10 6.12
CA THR A 70 12.33 -0.42 7.05
C THR A 70 11.11 -0.94 6.31
N ILE A 71 10.68 -0.25 5.24
CA ILE A 71 9.56 -0.71 4.41
C ILE A 71 9.89 -2.05 3.74
N ILE A 72 11.12 -2.22 3.23
CA ILE A 72 11.54 -3.50 2.65
C ILE A 72 11.39 -4.63 3.69
N LEU A 73 11.81 -4.38 4.90
CA LEU A 73 11.66 -5.33 6.01
C LEU A 73 10.19 -5.63 6.30
N PHE A 74 9.34 -4.60 6.28
CA PHE A 74 7.90 -4.76 6.51
C PHE A 74 7.21 -5.52 5.37
N ILE A 75 7.68 -5.36 4.14
CA ILE A 75 7.17 -6.14 3.01
C ILE A 75 7.49 -7.63 3.21
N ASP A 76 8.71 -7.93 3.63
CA ASP A 76 9.12 -9.30 3.92
C ASP A 76 8.32 -9.90 5.08
N ALA A 77 8.01 -9.09 6.09
CA ALA A 77 7.17 -9.50 7.22
C ALA A 77 5.67 -9.58 6.87
N LYS A 78 5.30 -9.25 5.65
CA LYS A 78 3.92 -9.23 5.14
C LYS A 78 3.01 -8.22 5.86
N LEU A 79 3.61 -7.14 6.32
CA LEU A 79 2.92 -6.02 6.97
C LEU A 79 2.61 -4.88 5.99
N VAL A 80 3.32 -4.81 4.88
CA VAL A 80 3.18 -3.77 3.85
C VAL A 80 3.18 -4.41 2.47
N ILE A 81 2.35 -3.87 1.59
CA ILE A 81 2.29 -4.26 0.18
C ILE A 81 2.88 -3.13 -0.66
N LYS A 82 3.71 -3.48 -1.63
CA LYS A 82 4.24 -2.53 -2.60
C LYS A 82 3.41 -2.57 -3.88
N HIS A 83 3.04 -1.40 -4.37
CA HIS A 83 2.40 -1.22 -5.67
C HIS A 83 3.30 -0.44 -6.61
N GLN A 84 3.31 -0.82 -7.87
CA GLN A 84 4.01 -0.09 -8.91
C GLN A 84 2.95 0.47 -9.87
N PHE A 85 2.70 1.77 -9.77
CA PHE A 85 1.74 2.47 -10.61
C PHE A 85 2.52 3.26 -11.67
N GLY A 86 2.76 2.64 -12.83
CA GLY A 86 3.63 3.24 -13.85
C GLY A 86 5.04 3.42 -13.30
N ASN A 87 5.52 4.66 -13.23
CA ASN A 87 6.85 4.99 -12.69
C ASN A 87 6.84 5.30 -11.20
N SER A 88 5.67 5.23 -10.55
CA SER A 88 5.53 5.56 -9.14
C SER A 88 5.45 4.29 -8.28
N SER A 89 6.32 4.20 -7.29
CA SER A 89 6.26 3.16 -6.26
C SER A 89 5.43 3.66 -5.09
N GLN A 90 4.38 2.92 -4.74
CA GLN A 90 3.53 3.24 -3.61
C GLN A 90 3.35 2.02 -2.72
N TYR A 91 2.98 2.26 -1.49
CA TYR A 91 2.88 1.23 -0.46
C TYR A 91 1.56 1.37 0.27
N GLU A 92 1.08 0.27 0.84
CA GLU A 92 -0.08 0.29 1.72
C GLU A 92 0.03 -0.80 2.77
N ARG A 93 -0.70 -0.64 3.86
CA ARG A 93 -0.77 -1.66 4.90
C ARG A 93 -1.41 -2.93 4.35
N ALA A 94 -0.88 -4.09 4.75
CA ALA A 94 -1.35 -5.40 4.28
C ALA A 94 -2.37 -6.03 5.23
N TYR A 95 -2.18 -5.86 6.54
CA TYR A 95 -3.02 -6.53 7.54
C TYR A 95 -4.40 -5.88 7.62
N ASN A 96 -5.44 -6.70 7.59
CA ASN A 96 -6.85 -6.27 7.64
C ASN A 96 -7.21 -5.18 6.62
N ASN A 97 -6.54 -5.20 5.48
CA ASN A 97 -6.86 -4.32 4.38
C ASN A 97 -7.75 -5.09 3.40
N GLU A 98 -8.97 -4.63 3.21
CA GLU A 98 -9.88 -5.26 2.26
C GLU A 98 -9.26 -5.25 0.87
N THR A 99 -9.35 -6.39 0.18
CA THR A 99 -8.87 -6.49 -1.19
C THR A 99 -9.64 -5.54 -2.08
N HIS A 100 -8.95 -4.63 -2.71
CA HIS A 100 -9.54 -3.68 -3.65
C HIS A 100 -8.72 -3.69 -4.94
N HIS A 101 -9.33 -3.16 -5.99
CA HIS A 101 -8.75 -3.11 -7.32
C HIS A 101 -8.41 -1.65 -7.65
N HIS A 102 -7.50 -1.43 -8.58
CA HIS A 102 -7.04 -0.10 -8.92
C HIS A 102 -7.25 0.20 -10.39
N MET A 103 -7.77 1.40 -10.67
CA MET A 103 -7.83 1.98 -12.02
C MET A 103 -6.79 3.09 -12.09
N ILE A 104 -5.95 3.05 -13.10
CA ILE A 104 -4.85 4.01 -13.27
C ILE A 104 -5.02 4.71 -14.60
N CYS A 105 -5.15 6.05 -14.55
CA CYS A 105 -5.20 6.86 -15.77
C CYS A 105 -3.78 7.02 -16.32
N THR A 106 -3.56 6.60 -17.56
CA THR A 106 -2.27 6.71 -18.21
C THR A 106 -1.91 8.15 -18.62
N GLU A 107 -2.90 9.05 -18.65
CA GLU A 107 -2.68 10.44 -19.02
C GLU A 107 -2.34 11.33 -17.82
N CYS A 108 -3.15 11.30 -16.76
CA CYS A 108 -2.95 12.16 -15.59
C CYS A 108 -2.37 11.44 -14.38
N GLY A 109 -2.23 10.12 -14.44
CA GLY A 109 -1.68 9.32 -13.34
C GLY A 109 -2.62 9.10 -12.18
N LYS A 110 -3.86 9.57 -12.25
CA LYS A 110 -4.83 9.39 -11.15
C LYS A 110 -5.08 7.91 -10.88
N VAL A 111 -4.98 7.52 -9.62
CA VAL A 111 -5.28 6.16 -9.15
C VAL A 111 -6.61 6.19 -8.42
N THR A 112 -7.55 5.35 -8.84
CA THR A 112 -8.86 5.21 -8.21
C THR A 112 -9.04 3.78 -7.76
N GLU A 113 -9.47 3.59 -6.52
CA GLU A 113 -9.78 2.27 -5.98
C GLU A 113 -11.21 1.91 -6.31
N PHE A 114 -11.46 0.64 -6.60
CA PHE A 114 -12.81 0.10 -6.76
C PHE A 114 -12.88 -1.32 -6.25
N GLN A 115 -14.08 -1.77 -5.97
CA GLN A 115 -14.34 -3.13 -5.55
C GLN A 115 -15.36 -3.76 -6.50
N ASP A 116 -15.10 -5.00 -6.90
CA ASP A 116 -16.02 -5.79 -7.70
C ASP A 116 -16.05 -7.20 -7.15
N GLU A 117 -17.19 -7.58 -6.63
CA GLU A 117 -17.36 -8.88 -5.97
C GLU A 117 -17.18 -10.03 -6.94
N ASN A 118 -17.62 -9.87 -8.20
CA ASN A 118 -17.46 -10.90 -9.22
C ASN A 118 -15.98 -11.16 -9.53
N LEU A 119 -15.17 -10.10 -9.61
CA LEU A 119 -13.72 -10.24 -9.80
C LEU A 119 -13.07 -10.95 -8.62
N LYS A 120 -13.42 -10.56 -7.39
CA LYS A 120 -12.92 -11.23 -6.18
C LYS A 120 -13.24 -12.71 -6.18
N GLN A 121 -14.49 -13.05 -6.49
CA GLN A 121 -14.94 -14.44 -6.55
C GLN A 121 -14.20 -15.24 -7.62
N ALA A 122 -14.04 -14.67 -8.80
CA ALA A 122 -13.35 -15.33 -9.90
C ALA A 122 -11.91 -15.65 -9.54
N ILE A 123 -11.20 -14.70 -8.92
CA ILE A 123 -9.82 -14.90 -8.49
C ILE A 123 -9.74 -15.93 -7.35
N ALA A 124 -10.64 -15.83 -6.37
CA ALA A 124 -10.69 -16.77 -5.25
C ALA A 124 -10.96 -18.22 -5.72
N ASN A 125 -11.76 -18.37 -6.76
CA ASN A 125 -12.12 -19.68 -7.30
C ASN A 125 -11.12 -20.21 -8.32
N THR A 126 -10.10 -19.44 -8.68
CA THR A 126 -9.06 -19.87 -9.61
C THR A 126 -8.17 -20.91 -8.94
N LYS A 127 -8.04 -22.06 -9.61
CA LYS A 127 -7.21 -23.16 -9.10
C LYS A 127 -5.75 -22.95 -9.50
N LEU A 128 -4.93 -22.72 -8.51
CA LEU A 128 -3.48 -22.58 -8.70
C LEU A 128 -2.79 -23.85 -8.26
N LYS A 129 -2.20 -24.58 -9.22
CA LYS A 129 -1.57 -25.87 -8.93
C LYS A 129 -0.27 -25.69 -8.17
N LYS A 130 -0.15 -26.38 -7.03
CA LYS A 130 1.06 -26.39 -6.18
C LYS A 130 1.52 -24.97 -5.79
N PHE A 131 0.55 -24.08 -5.52
CA PHE A 131 0.82 -22.68 -5.22
C PHE A 131 -0.17 -22.16 -4.17
N HIS A 132 0.35 -21.51 -3.14
CA HIS A 132 -0.46 -20.88 -2.10
C HIS A 132 -0.35 -19.37 -2.26
N ALA A 133 -1.40 -18.75 -2.77
CA ALA A 133 -1.44 -17.31 -2.93
C ALA A 133 -1.67 -16.63 -1.59
N SER A 134 -0.85 -15.65 -1.25
CA SER A 134 -1.04 -14.82 -0.05
C SER A 134 -1.96 -13.64 -0.32
N HIS A 135 -1.82 -13.02 -1.46
CA HIS A 135 -2.63 -11.87 -1.89
C HIS A 135 -2.49 -11.70 -3.39
N TYR A 136 -3.31 -10.82 -3.97
CA TYR A 136 -3.16 -10.41 -5.36
C TYR A 136 -3.35 -8.90 -5.48
N SER A 137 -2.83 -8.35 -6.55
CA SER A 137 -3.08 -6.95 -6.92
C SER A 137 -3.60 -6.90 -8.36
N LEU A 138 -4.64 -6.12 -8.59
CA LEU A 138 -5.22 -5.98 -9.92
C LEU A 138 -5.23 -4.52 -10.32
N TYR A 139 -4.64 -4.23 -11.48
CA TYR A 139 -4.55 -2.88 -12.03
C TYR A 139 -5.21 -2.86 -13.40
N ILE A 140 -6.07 -1.87 -13.62
CA ILE A 140 -6.65 -1.60 -14.93
C ILE A 140 -6.11 -0.26 -15.39
N TYR A 141 -5.46 -0.23 -16.53
CA TYR A 141 -4.91 0.97 -17.12
C TYR A 141 -5.82 1.48 -18.21
N GLY A 142 -6.08 2.77 -18.21
CA GLY A 142 -6.94 3.39 -19.20
C GLY A 142 -6.86 4.92 -19.12
N VAL A 143 -7.92 5.58 -19.57
CA VAL A 143 -7.99 7.04 -19.55
C VAL A 143 -9.23 7.44 -18.76
N CYS A 144 -9.07 8.27 -17.72
CA CYS A 144 -10.20 8.72 -16.91
C CYS A 144 -11.13 9.64 -17.72
N SER A 145 -12.37 9.79 -17.24
CA SER A 145 -13.39 10.60 -17.91
C SER A 145 -12.93 12.04 -18.15
N LYS A 146 -12.24 12.64 -17.18
CA LYS A 146 -11.71 13.99 -17.29
C LYS A 146 -10.70 14.13 -18.44
N CYS A 147 -9.78 13.17 -18.58
CA CYS A 147 -8.78 13.15 -19.65
C CYS A 147 -9.40 12.82 -21.00
N THR A 148 -10.41 11.93 -21.04
CA THR A 148 -11.19 11.64 -22.24
C THR A 148 -11.90 12.90 -22.74
N TRP A 149 -12.51 13.66 -21.84
CA TRP A 149 -13.14 14.92 -22.16
C TRP A 149 -12.15 15.94 -22.71
N ALA A 150 -10.97 16.06 -22.09
CA ALA A 150 -9.93 16.99 -22.56
C ALA A 150 -9.46 16.64 -23.97
N LYS A 151 -9.31 15.36 -24.30
CA LYS A 151 -8.94 14.90 -25.63
C LYS A 151 -10.04 15.20 -26.65
N ARG A 152 -11.30 15.02 -26.31
CA ARG A 152 -12.43 15.36 -27.19
C ARG A 152 -12.51 16.85 -27.47
N ARG A 153 -12.26 17.69 -26.46
CA ARG A 153 -12.21 19.16 -26.64
C ARG A 153 -11.11 19.56 -27.61
N LYS A 154 -9.90 19.02 -27.46
CA LYS A 154 -8.79 19.31 -28.38
C LYS A 154 -9.08 18.90 -29.82
N LYS A 155 -9.85 17.82 -30.05
CA LYS A 155 -10.26 17.40 -31.39
C LYS A 155 -11.30 18.31 -32.00
N LYS A 156 -12.17 18.94 -31.18
CA LYS A 156 -13.18 19.88 -31.68
C LYS A 156 -12.60 21.24 -32.01
N ASP A 157 -11.51 21.65 -31.37
CA ASP A 157 -10.86 22.94 -31.56
C ASP A 157 -9.84 22.93 -32.71
N LYS A 158 -9.69 21.80 -33.41
CA LYS A 158 -8.91 21.70 -34.63
C LYS A 158 -9.82 21.83 -35.86
#